data_f42b689d7ed67522b8d392fdd6e21a8e
#
_entry.id   f42b689d7ed67522b8d392fdd6e21a8e
#
_cell.length_a   1.000
_cell.length_b   1.000
_cell.length_c   1.000
_cell.angle_alpha   90.00
_cell.angle_beta   90.00
_cell.angle_gamma   90.00
#
_symmetry.space_group_name_H-M   'P 1'
#
loop_
_entity.id
_entity.type
_entity.pdbx_description
1 polymer ?
#
loop_
_entity_poly.entity_id
_entity_poly.type
_entity_poly.pdbx_seq_one_letter_code
_entity_poly.pdbx_strand_id
1 'polypeptide(L)'
;MTTKEFQQKSSLQIFLSYFEPHKKLFIMDLACALMISVIDLAFPYVSRWCMYELLPKSAYRTFFAVMAVVFAAFLLRALLTYVICYWGHTFGILVEADIRRDLFRHMQELSFDYFDRNRTGQLMSRLTADLFDITELAHHGPEDIFISGVTIVGALAIMFSIQWRLALVIAVILPIFFLVVWKCRASMQEASRRVKQKTAVINADIESGLSGIRTAKAFANEQAELRKFEDSNDSFKTSKRQFHKAMGRFNATMEFFLCILSVAVIAAGGVFIMRGEMDTVDLITFSLYITTFVNPVRKLSTFAELFANGTAGLGRFIELMRTEPAMQDAPDAKVLQRVEGRIDVDHVSFAYQDDLAVLHDVELHIRPGETVAVVGPSGGGKSTLCQLIPRFYDVTSGAIRIDGQDVRQVTQESLRQNVGVVQQDVFLFAASILENIRYGRPGATEEEVAQAAKLAEIYDDIVAMPDGFNTYVGERGTLLSGGQKQRISIARIFLKNPPVLILDEATSALDSVTEAKLQETFEKLSQGRTTIIIAHRLSTVRNADRIAVVEDGRIAELGSHEELMAKNGAYAALVRTQELRHG
;
A
#
# COMPACT_ATOMS: atom_id res chain seq x y z
N MET A 1 12.16 3.20 12.99
CA MET A 1 11.79 4.43 13.76
C MET A 1 10.45 4.19 14.44
N THR A 2 10.23 4.74 15.64
CA THR A 2 8.95 4.66 16.36
C THR A 2 7.96 5.74 15.88
N THR A 3 6.66 5.54 16.07
CA THR A 3 5.63 6.54 15.71
C THR A 3 5.89 7.91 16.34
N LYS A 4 6.40 7.95 17.58
CA LYS A 4 6.80 9.20 18.26
C LYS A 4 7.95 9.91 17.55
N GLU A 5 8.93 9.17 17.02
CA GLU A 5 10.02 9.78 16.22
C GLU A 5 9.51 10.34 14.90
N PHE A 6 8.53 9.68 14.26
CA PHE A 6 7.86 10.21 13.06
C PHE A 6 7.08 11.50 13.33
N GLN A 7 6.51 11.66 14.54
CA GLN A 7 5.80 12.89 14.91
C GLN A 7 6.75 14.07 15.14
N GLN A 8 7.95 13.82 15.69
CA GLN A 8 8.90 14.87 16.06
C GLN A 8 9.77 15.36 14.91
N LYS A 9 10.03 14.51 13.90
CA LYS A 9 10.94 14.83 12.79
C LYS A 9 10.20 15.49 11.63
N SER A 10 10.88 16.40 10.92
CA SER A 10 10.39 16.95 9.66
C SER A 10 10.42 15.88 8.55
N SER A 11 9.59 16.07 7.50
CA SER A 11 9.54 15.15 6.36
C SER A 11 10.91 14.91 5.71
N LEU A 12 11.72 15.96 5.61
CA LEU A 12 13.09 15.86 5.08
C LEU A 12 14.00 15.03 6.00
N GLN A 13 13.90 15.21 7.31
CA GLN A 13 14.71 14.43 8.27
C GLN A 13 14.32 12.96 8.25
N ILE A 14 13.03 12.65 8.12
CA ILE A 14 12.54 11.28 7.96
C ILE A 14 13.09 10.69 6.67
N PHE A 15 12.97 11.39 5.55
CA PHE A 15 13.47 10.94 4.26
C PHE A 15 14.97 10.64 4.30
N LEU A 16 15.77 11.57 4.81
CA LEU A 16 17.22 11.41 4.92
C LEU A 16 17.65 10.32 5.90
N SER A 17 16.83 9.99 6.90
CA SER A 17 17.15 8.90 7.84
C SER A 17 17.19 7.52 7.18
N TYR A 18 16.46 7.31 6.08
CA TYR A 18 16.53 6.09 5.28
C TYR A 18 17.78 6.00 4.39
N PHE A 19 18.52 7.11 4.22
CA PHE A 19 19.81 7.11 3.50
C PHE A 19 20.98 6.66 4.38
N GLU A 20 20.86 6.89 5.68
CA GLU A 20 21.96 6.63 6.64
C GLU A 20 22.50 5.18 6.58
N PRO A 21 21.66 4.12 6.56
CA PRO A 21 22.16 2.75 6.44
C PRO A 21 22.92 2.48 5.13
N HIS A 22 22.57 3.21 4.07
CA HIS A 22 23.06 2.99 2.70
C HIS A 22 23.96 4.12 2.18
N LYS A 23 24.43 5.02 3.06
CA LYS A 23 25.20 6.21 2.70
C LYS A 23 26.44 5.94 1.87
N LYS A 24 27.07 4.76 2.00
CA LYS A 24 28.24 4.40 1.20
C LYS A 24 27.92 4.29 -0.29
N LEU A 25 26.77 3.68 -0.62
CA LEU A 25 26.31 3.57 -2.00
C LEU A 25 25.92 4.93 -2.58
N PHE A 26 25.24 5.76 -1.79
CA PHE A 26 24.86 7.11 -2.18
C PHE A 26 26.07 8.01 -2.45
N ILE A 27 27.08 7.98 -1.58
CA ILE A 27 28.31 8.76 -1.78
C ILE A 27 29.09 8.26 -3.00
N MET A 28 29.17 6.94 -3.20
CA MET A 28 29.81 6.35 -4.37
C MET A 28 29.11 6.79 -5.66
N ASP A 29 27.79 6.79 -5.68
CA ASP A 29 26.96 7.23 -6.79
C ASP A 29 27.26 8.68 -7.18
N LEU A 30 27.20 9.60 -6.20
CA LEU A 30 27.53 11.01 -6.42
C LEU A 30 29.00 11.22 -6.84
N ALA A 31 29.93 10.42 -6.33
CA ALA A 31 31.34 10.50 -6.74
C ALA A 31 31.53 10.06 -8.20
N CYS A 32 30.89 8.98 -8.61
CA CYS A 32 30.88 8.52 -10.01
C CYS A 32 30.24 9.59 -10.93
N ALA A 33 29.13 10.17 -10.50
CA ALA A 33 28.43 11.23 -11.20
C ALA A 33 29.32 12.49 -11.39
N LEU A 34 30.04 12.88 -10.35
CA LEU A 34 31.01 13.98 -10.41
C LEU A 34 32.15 13.68 -11.41
N MET A 35 32.70 12.46 -11.37
CA MET A 35 33.77 12.07 -12.31
C MET A 35 33.28 12.09 -13.76
N ILE A 36 32.05 11.64 -14.04
CA ILE A 36 31.44 11.74 -15.38
C ILE A 36 31.35 13.20 -15.81
N SER A 37 30.85 14.09 -14.93
CA SER A 37 30.75 15.52 -15.22
C SER A 37 32.11 16.15 -15.51
N VAL A 38 33.16 15.76 -14.76
CA VAL A 38 34.53 16.23 -15.00
C VAL A 38 35.07 15.76 -16.36
N ILE A 39 34.84 14.49 -16.74
CA ILE A 39 35.24 13.97 -18.07
C ILE A 39 34.52 14.72 -19.19
N ASP A 40 33.21 14.93 -19.06
CA ASP A 40 32.39 15.63 -20.04
C ASP A 40 32.81 17.12 -20.19
N LEU A 41 33.17 17.77 -19.10
CA LEU A 41 33.69 19.15 -19.12
C LEU A 41 35.14 19.25 -19.63
N ALA A 42 35.99 18.28 -19.34
CA ALA A 42 37.39 18.28 -19.74
C ALA A 42 37.56 18.05 -21.26
N PHE A 43 36.70 17.27 -21.88
CA PHE A 43 36.85 16.89 -23.29
C PHE A 43 36.91 18.08 -24.27
N PRO A 44 35.98 19.05 -24.26
CA PRO A 44 36.08 20.23 -25.14
C PRO A 44 37.32 21.07 -24.87
N TYR A 45 37.74 21.21 -23.58
CA TYR A 45 38.90 21.95 -23.22
C TYR A 45 40.22 21.32 -23.70
N VAL A 46 40.37 20.00 -23.52
CA VAL A 46 41.51 19.22 -24.03
C VAL A 46 41.54 19.25 -25.56
N SER A 47 40.39 19.12 -26.20
CA SER A 47 40.28 19.23 -27.66
C SER A 47 40.78 20.60 -28.17
N ARG A 48 40.37 21.69 -27.47
CA ARG A 48 40.84 23.03 -27.75
C ARG A 48 42.36 23.14 -27.64
N TRP A 49 42.92 22.67 -26.53
CA TRP A 49 44.36 22.66 -26.31
C TRP A 49 45.12 21.89 -27.41
N CYS A 50 44.61 20.72 -27.80
CA CYS A 50 45.20 19.94 -28.90
C CYS A 50 45.20 20.70 -30.24
N MET A 51 44.10 21.39 -30.55
CA MET A 51 43.97 22.17 -31.78
C MET A 51 44.85 23.40 -31.81
N TYR A 52 45.10 24.06 -30.66
CA TYR A 52 45.97 25.23 -30.58
C TYR A 52 47.46 24.91 -30.49
N GLU A 53 47.84 23.90 -29.71
CA GLU A 53 49.22 23.65 -29.35
C GLU A 53 49.88 22.49 -30.12
N LEU A 54 49.14 21.41 -30.36
CA LEU A 54 49.74 20.19 -30.90
C LEU A 54 49.69 20.11 -32.43
N LEU A 55 48.55 20.44 -33.03
CA LEU A 55 48.38 20.34 -34.48
C LEU A 55 49.24 21.38 -35.25
N PRO A 56 49.26 22.68 -34.86
CA PRO A 56 50.09 23.67 -35.57
C PRO A 56 51.58 23.37 -35.49
N LYS A 57 52.04 22.76 -34.36
CA LYS A 57 53.43 22.38 -34.13
C LYS A 57 53.77 21.02 -34.75
N SER A 58 52.85 20.38 -35.48
CA SER A 58 53.01 19.03 -36.07
C SER A 58 53.41 17.96 -35.05
N ALA A 59 53.04 18.16 -33.76
CA ALA A 59 53.33 17.23 -32.67
C ALA A 59 52.37 16.00 -32.68
N TYR A 60 52.26 15.33 -33.79
CA TYR A 60 51.27 14.26 -34.01
C TYR A 60 51.41 13.09 -33.05
N ARG A 61 52.62 12.73 -32.62
CA ARG A 61 52.82 11.66 -31.65
C ARG A 61 52.18 12.00 -30.32
N THR A 62 52.33 13.22 -29.84
CA THR A 62 51.72 13.70 -28.60
C THR A 62 50.20 13.85 -28.76
N PHE A 63 49.74 14.34 -29.91
CA PHE A 63 48.34 14.45 -30.22
C PHE A 63 47.63 13.08 -30.12
N PHE A 64 48.15 12.04 -30.78
CA PHE A 64 47.58 10.71 -30.72
C PHE A 64 47.69 10.06 -29.34
N ALA A 65 48.75 10.35 -28.58
CA ALA A 65 48.83 9.92 -27.17
C ALA A 65 47.74 10.55 -26.29
N VAL A 66 47.48 11.87 -26.45
CA VAL A 66 46.39 12.54 -25.75
C VAL A 66 45.04 11.99 -26.17
N MET A 67 44.82 11.73 -27.48
CA MET A 67 43.57 11.12 -27.94
C MET A 67 43.36 9.71 -27.35
N ALA A 68 44.42 8.94 -27.18
CA ALA A 68 44.35 7.62 -26.53
C ALA A 68 43.94 7.76 -25.03
N VAL A 69 44.46 8.78 -24.34
CA VAL A 69 44.06 9.10 -22.95
C VAL A 69 42.60 9.53 -22.88
N VAL A 70 42.16 10.37 -23.82
CA VAL A 70 40.73 10.77 -23.93
C VAL A 70 39.85 9.56 -24.19
N PHE A 71 40.24 8.66 -25.09
CA PHE A 71 39.54 7.41 -25.34
C PHE A 71 39.43 6.54 -24.07
N ALA A 72 40.54 6.40 -23.34
CA ALA A 72 40.52 5.68 -22.06
C ALA A 72 39.62 6.37 -21.02
N ALA A 73 39.57 7.70 -20.99
CA ALA A 73 38.63 8.44 -20.13
C ALA A 73 37.15 8.17 -20.51
N PHE A 74 36.84 8.04 -21.79
CA PHE A 74 35.48 7.64 -22.22
C PHE A 74 35.15 6.17 -21.91
N LEU A 75 36.12 5.26 -21.94
CA LEU A 75 35.92 3.90 -21.42
C LEU A 75 35.64 3.91 -19.93
N LEU A 76 36.42 4.71 -19.15
CA LEU A 76 36.14 4.91 -17.73
C LEU A 76 34.75 5.49 -17.52
N ARG A 77 34.35 6.51 -18.29
CA ARG A 77 33.02 7.11 -18.24
C ARG A 77 31.92 6.04 -18.46
N ALA A 78 32.10 5.15 -19.43
CA ALA A 78 31.14 4.05 -19.67
C ALA A 78 31.06 3.10 -18.45
N LEU A 79 32.21 2.76 -17.85
CA LEU A 79 32.25 1.97 -16.62
C LEU A 79 31.54 2.67 -15.46
N LEU A 80 31.82 3.96 -15.25
CA LEU A 80 31.16 4.77 -14.20
C LEU A 80 29.65 4.86 -14.43
N THR A 81 29.22 5.00 -15.69
CA THR A 81 27.78 4.95 -16.02
C THR A 81 27.16 3.60 -15.64
N TYR A 82 27.85 2.49 -15.90
CA TYR A 82 27.40 1.17 -15.45
C TYR A 82 27.30 1.10 -13.91
N VAL A 83 28.29 1.64 -13.20
CA VAL A 83 28.29 1.68 -11.72
C VAL A 83 27.10 2.47 -11.21
N ILE A 84 26.81 3.65 -11.75
CA ILE A 84 25.63 4.47 -11.40
C ILE A 84 24.34 3.68 -11.68
N CYS A 85 24.21 3.14 -12.90
CA CYS A 85 23.00 2.40 -13.27
C CYS A 85 22.75 1.16 -12.38
N TYR A 86 23.79 0.48 -11.93
CA TYR A 86 23.64 -0.71 -11.09
C TYR A 86 23.58 -0.36 -9.60
N TRP A 87 24.61 0.31 -9.07
CA TRP A 87 24.73 0.56 -7.64
C TRP A 87 23.90 1.75 -7.15
N GLY A 88 23.70 2.76 -8.00
CA GLY A 88 22.80 3.87 -7.69
C GLY A 88 21.35 3.40 -7.59
N HIS A 89 20.87 2.60 -8.55
CA HIS A 89 19.52 2.00 -8.44
C HIS A 89 19.44 0.99 -7.28
N THR A 90 20.54 0.25 -6.98
CA THR A 90 20.58 -0.64 -5.80
C THR A 90 20.38 0.15 -4.52
N PHE A 91 20.96 1.34 -4.39
CA PHE A 91 20.69 2.24 -3.26
C PHE A 91 19.18 2.54 -3.15
N GLY A 92 18.55 2.93 -4.25
CA GLY A 92 17.09 3.18 -4.28
C GLY A 92 16.28 1.96 -3.83
N ILE A 93 16.59 0.78 -4.36
CA ILE A 93 15.92 -0.49 -4.02
C ILE A 93 16.04 -0.80 -2.52
N LEU A 94 17.20 -0.58 -1.91
CA LEU A 94 17.41 -0.82 -0.48
C LEU A 94 16.61 0.15 0.38
N VAL A 95 16.59 1.44 0.02
CA VAL A 95 15.76 2.45 0.68
C VAL A 95 14.27 2.08 0.57
N GLU A 96 13.81 1.66 -0.60
CA GLU A 96 12.43 1.19 -0.82
C GLU A 96 12.08 -0.01 0.06
N ALA A 97 12.98 -1.00 0.12
CA ALA A 97 12.76 -2.20 0.92
C ALA A 97 12.65 -1.88 2.41
N ASP A 98 13.45 -0.95 2.92
CA ASP A 98 13.40 -0.51 4.32
C ASP A 98 12.11 0.25 4.63
N ILE A 99 11.70 1.20 3.77
CA ILE A 99 10.44 1.94 3.91
C ILE A 99 9.25 0.97 3.84
N ARG A 100 9.25 0.03 2.88
CA ARG A 100 8.18 -0.97 2.74
C ARG A 100 8.05 -1.86 3.98
N ARG A 101 9.18 -2.29 4.54
CA ARG A 101 9.22 -3.12 5.76
C ARG A 101 8.64 -2.36 6.95
N ASP A 102 9.06 -1.12 7.17
CA ASP A 102 8.58 -0.29 8.27
C ASP A 102 7.08 0.02 8.11
N LEU A 103 6.65 0.35 6.89
CA LEU A 103 5.25 0.62 6.57
C LEU A 103 4.36 -0.61 6.80
N PHE A 104 4.78 -1.78 6.30
CA PHE A 104 4.01 -3.02 6.48
C PHE A 104 3.93 -3.43 7.95
N ARG A 105 5.04 -3.29 8.71
CA ARG A 105 5.05 -3.54 10.16
C ARG A 105 4.06 -2.61 10.87
N HIS A 106 4.11 -1.33 10.59
CA HIS A 106 3.21 -0.35 11.19
C HIS A 106 1.73 -0.65 10.87
N MET A 107 1.44 -1.03 9.62
CA MET A 107 0.09 -1.48 9.24
C MET A 107 -0.41 -2.67 10.06
N GLN A 108 0.47 -3.62 10.45
CA GLN A 108 0.07 -4.75 11.29
C GLN A 108 -0.26 -4.33 12.75
N GLU A 109 0.22 -3.17 13.19
CA GLU A 109 -0.04 -2.62 14.53
C GLU A 109 -1.32 -1.77 14.59
N LEU A 110 -1.87 -1.37 13.43
CA LEU A 110 -3.08 -0.53 13.37
C LEU A 110 -4.33 -1.32 13.77
N SER A 111 -5.29 -0.60 14.36
CA SER A 111 -6.57 -1.16 14.82
C SER A 111 -7.54 -1.45 13.67
N PHE A 112 -8.57 -2.27 13.93
CA PHE A 112 -9.62 -2.59 12.97
C PHE A 112 -10.34 -1.35 12.44
N ASP A 113 -10.61 -0.34 13.27
CA ASP A 113 -11.22 0.93 12.87
C ASP A 113 -10.48 1.61 11.70
N TYR A 114 -9.15 1.52 11.68
CA TYR A 114 -8.37 2.05 10.55
C TYR A 114 -8.65 1.31 9.24
N PHE A 115 -8.75 -0.03 9.28
CA PHE A 115 -9.02 -0.85 8.10
C PHE A 115 -10.46 -0.74 7.62
N ASP A 116 -11.41 -0.51 8.52
CA ASP A 116 -12.82 -0.27 8.17
C ASP A 116 -13.01 1.04 7.39
N ARG A 117 -12.20 2.07 7.73
CA ARG A 117 -12.24 3.39 7.07
C ARG A 117 -11.42 3.44 5.78
N ASN A 118 -10.44 2.57 5.60
CA ASN A 118 -9.51 2.62 4.49
C ASN A 118 -9.64 1.41 3.57
N ARG A 119 -9.83 1.66 2.28
CA ARG A 119 -9.93 0.59 1.30
C ARG A 119 -8.59 -0.12 1.11
N THR A 120 -8.58 -1.45 1.11
CA THR A 120 -7.38 -2.29 0.91
C THR A 120 -6.58 -1.88 -0.34
N GLY A 121 -7.25 -1.52 -1.45
CA GLY A 121 -6.59 -1.08 -2.68
C GLY A 121 -5.80 0.23 -2.51
N GLN A 122 -6.26 1.14 -1.64
CA GLN A 122 -5.50 2.36 -1.32
C GLN A 122 -4.26 2.04 -0.49
N LEU A 123 -4.35 1.13 0.47
CA LEU A 123 -3.23 0.68 1.27
C LEU A 123 -2.18 -0.06 0.43
N MET A 124 -2.62 -0.89 -0.52
CA MET A 124 -1.72 -1.52 -1.49
C MET A 124 -0.98 -0.50 -2.35
N SER A 125 -1.66 0.56 -2.81
CA SER A 125 -1.02 1.64 -3.58
C SER A 125 0.08 2.35 -2.77
N ARG A 126 -0.11 2.52 -1.45
CA ARG A 126 0.91 3.08 -0.56
C ARG A 126 2.14 2.19 -0.43
N LEU A 127 1.98 0.85 -0.48
CA LEU A 127 3.08 -0.13 -0.42
C LEU A 127 3.78 -0.36 -1.76
N THR A 128 3.25 0.15 -2.87
CA THR A 128 3.76 -0.07 -4.23
C THR A 128 4.03 1.23 -4.96
N ALA A 129 3.02 1.88 -5.52
CA ALA A 129 3.18 3.05 -6.38
C ALA A 129 3.80 4.27 -5.66
N ASP A 130 3.36 4.55 -4.42
CA ASP A 130 3.91 5.66 -3.64
C ASP A 130 5.38 5.42 -3.28
N LEU A 131 5.77 4.18 -2.96
CA LEU A 131 7.16 3.83 -2.67
C LEU A 131 8.04 3.96 -3.90
N PHE A 132 7.56 3.56 -5.08
CA PHE A 132 8.26 3.77 -6.33
C PHE A 132 8.57 5.26 -6.56
N ASP A 133 7.57 6.14 -6.41
CA ASP A 133 7.77 7.59 -6.57
C ASP A 133 8.76 8.17 -5.54
N ILE A 134 8.74 7.66 -4.29
CA ILE A 134 9.69 8.06 -3.24
C ILE A 134 11.11 7.62 -3.60
N THR A 135 11.26 6.38 -4.10
CA THR A 135 12.55 5.79 -4.46
C THR A 135 13.19 6.50 -5.65
N GLU A 136 12.40 6.79 -6.67
CA GLU A 136 12.84 7.58 -7.82
C GLU A 136 13.36 8.96 -7.35
N LEU A 137 12.64 9.61 -6.43
CA LEU A 137 13.09 10.87 -5.83
C LEU A 137 14.38 10.69 -5.01
N ALA A 138 14.53 9.60 -4.27
CA ALA A 138 15.68 9.35 -3.42
C ALA A 138 16.99 9.17 -4.23
N HIS A 139 16.90 8.47 -5.37
CA HIS A 139 18.06 8.23 -6.23
C HIS A 139 18.27 9.38 -7.22
N HIS A 140 17.32 9.62 -8.12
CA HIS A 140 17.48 10.60 -9.19
C HIS A 140 17.39 12.06 -8.73
N GLY A 141 16.71 12.33 -7.60
CA GLY A 141 16.54 13.70 -7.11
C GLY A 141 17.87 14.41 -6.85
N PRO A 142 18.69 13.93 -5.90
CA PRO A 142 19.98 14.52 -5.59
C PRO A 142 20.98 14.40 -6.75
N GLU A 143 21.01 13.24 -7.44
CA GLU A 143 21.91 12.98 -8.56
C GLU A 143 21.71 13.97 -9.69
N ASP A 144 20.48 14.11 -10.21
CA ASP A 144 20.18 14.94 -11.36
C ASP A 144 20.41 16.43 -11.11
N ILE A 145 20.08 16.93 -9.90
CA ILE A 145 20.40 18.32 -9.51
C ILE A 145 21.90 18.52 -9.45
N PHE A 146 22.62 17.58 -8.81
CA PHE A 146 24.07 17.70 -8.61
C PHE A 146 24.81 17.68 -9.94
N ILE A 147 24.58 16.66 -10.78
CA ILE A 147 25.21 16.53 -12.11
C ILE A 147 24.88 17.73 -12.98
N SER A 148 23.58 18.10 -13.07
CA SER A 148 23.16 19.22 -13.92
C SER A 148 23.76 20.54 -13.45
N GLY A 149 23.79 20.77 -12.14
CA GLY A 149 24.40 21.97 -11.56
C GLY A 149 25.88 22.06 -11.85
N VAL A 150 26.65 21.00 -11.56
CA VAL A 150 28.10 20.96 -11.82
C VAL A 150 28.41 21.13 -13.30
N THR A 151 27.66 20.44 -14.18
CA THR A 151 27.90 20.49 -15.62
C THR A 151 27.57 21.86 -16.21
N ILE A 152 26.42 22.47 -15.86
CA ILE A 152 26.01 23.79 -16.38
C ILE A 152 26.98 24.88 -15.88
N VAL A 153 27.21 24.94 -14.56
CA VAL A 153 28.10 25.96 -13.95
C VAL A 153 29.51 25.78 -14.44
N GLY A 154 30.04 24.55 -14.46
CA GLY A 154 31.38 24.24 -14.92
C GLY A 154 31.60 24.62 -16.40
N ALA A 155 30.67 24.25 -17.28
CA ALA A 155 30.75 24.60 -18.70
C ALA A 155 30.69 26.11 -18.91
N LEU A 156 29.78 26.84 -18.23
CA LEU A 156 29.72 28.30 -18.30
C LEU A 156 31.01 28.94 -17.79
N ALA A 157 31.56 28.50 -16.65
CA ALA A 157 32.80 29.02 -16.10
C ALA A 157 33.99 28.87 -17.08
N ILE A 158 34.12 27.69 -17.71
CA ILE A 158 35.14 27.46 -18.74
C ILE A 158 34.89 28.34 -19.97
N MET A 159 33.66 28.45 -20.46
CA MET A 159 33.34 29.30 -21.61
C MET A 159 33.60 30.78 -21.32
N PHE A 160 33.33 31.27 -20.10
CA PHE A 160 33.68 32.63 -19.69
C PHE A 160 35.18 32.89 -19.69
N SER A 161 36.00 31.87 -19.33
CA SER A 161 37.45 31.96 -19.36
C SER A 161 38.04 32.00 -20.79
N ILE A 162 37.35 31.43 -21.78
CA ILE A 162 37.77 31.40 -23.18
C ILE A 162 37.39 32.70 -23.88
N GLN A 163 36.10 33.02 -23.93
CA GLN A 163 35.57 34.24 -24.57
C GLN A 163 34.32 34.73 -23.83
N TRP A 164 34.49 35.66 -22.91
CA TRP A 164 33.43 36.11 -22.00
C TRP A 164 32.21 36.74 -22.71
N ARG A 165 32.42 37.43 -23.86
CA ARG A 165 31.32 38.05 -24.62
C ARG A 165 30.42 37.00 -25.23
N LEU A 166 30.96 35.93 -25.79
CA LEU A 166 30.19 34.86 -26.38
C LEU A 166 29.49 34.03 -25.28
N ALA A 167 30.20 33.80 -24.16
CA ALA A 167 29.61 33.14 -22.99
C ALA A 167 28.41 33.94 -22.41
N LEU A 168 28.49 35.28 -22.44
CA LEU A 168 27.37 36.16 -22.03
C LEU A 168 26.12 35.95 -22.89
N VAL A 169 26.30 35.80 -24.23
CA VAL A 169 25.17 35.49 -25.13
C VAL A 169 24.44 34.22 -24.67
N ILE A 170 25.19 33.17 -24.36
CA ILE A 170 24.63 31.91 -23.85
C ILE A 170 23.98 32.12 -22.48
N ALA A 171 24.65 32.82 -21.56
CA ALA A 171 24.14 33.11 -20.22
C ALA A 171 22.84 33.92 -20.22
N VAL A 172 22.57 34.73 -21.26
CA VAL A 172 21.29 35.43 -21.42
C VAL A 172 20.21 34.55 -22.05
N ILE A 173 20.58 33.67 -22.98
CA ILE A 173 19.61 32.77 -23.64
C ILE A 173 19.11 31.68 -22.68
N LEU A 174 19.98 31.13 -21.83
CA LEU A 174 19.63 30.03 -20.93
C LEU A 174 18.48 30.34 -19.95
N PRO A 175 18.43 31.47 -19.23
CA PRO A 175 17.29 31.80 -18.38
C PRO A 175 15.97 31.94 -19.15
N ILE A 176 16.00 32.55 -20.35
CA ILE A 176 14.83 32.67 -21.22
C ILE A 176 14.34 31.27 -21.62
N PHE A 177 15.25 30.40 -22.00
CA PHE A 177 14.97 29.01 -22.31
C PHE A 177 14.30 28.29 -21.13
N PHE A 178 14.86 28.38 -19.94
CA PHE A 178 14.29 27.77 -18.73
C PHE A 178 12.88 28.29 -18.43
N LEU A 179 12.64 29.60 -18.53
CA LEU A 179 11.32 30.18 -18.29
C LEU A 179 10.26 29.67 -19.27
N VAL A 180 10.60 29.60 -20.56
CA VAL A 180 9.66 29.12 -21.60
C VAL A 180 9.41 27.63 -21.45
N VAL A 181 10.45 26.83 -21.24
CA VAL A 181 10.33 25.39 -21.01
C VAL A 181 9.51 25.10 -19.77
N TRP A 182 9.73 25.82 -18.68
CA TRP A 182 8.95 25.68 -17.43
C TRP A 182 7.46 25.95 -17.67
N LYS A 183 7.12 27.04 -18.42
CA LYS A 183 5.72 27.35 -18.79
C LYS A 183 5.07 26.25 -19.65
N CYS A 184 5.80 25.71 -20.62
CA CYS A 184 5.33 24.58 -21.43
C CYS A 184 5.16 23.32 -20.58
N ARG A 185 6.08 23.06 -19.65
CA ARG A 185 6.00 21.95 -18.71
C ARG A 185 4.78 22.04 -17.81
N ALA A 186 4.49 23.21 -17.23
CA ALA A 186 3.30 23.42 -16.40
C ALA A 186 2.00 23.06 -17.16
N SER A 187 1.89 23.49 -18.43
CA SER A 187 0.76 23.13 -19.30
C SER A 187 0.67 21.61 -19.56
N MET A 188 1.80 20.93 -19.72
CA MET A 188 1.85 19.47 -19.92
C MET A 188 1.45 18.72 -18.64
N GLN A 189 1.91 19.18 -17.46
CA GLN A 189 1.54 18.60 -16.16
C GLN A 189 0.04 18.72 -15.89
N GLU A 190 -0.57 19.85 -16.20
CA GLU A 190 -2.02 20.02 -16.06
C GLU A 190 -2.79 19.07 -16.98
N ALA A 191 -2.35 18.92 -18.23
CA ALA A 191 -2.94 17.96 -19.15
C ALA A 191 -2.74 16.49 -18.66
N SER A 192 -1.58 16.16 -18.08
CA SER A 192 -1.30 14.84 -17.47
C SER A 192 -2.24 14.56 -16.30
N ARG A 193 -2.47 15.56 -15.41
CA ARG A 193 -3.42 15.44 -14.31
C ARG A 193 -4.84 15.11 -14.81
N ARG A 194 -5.30 15.77 -15.88
CA ARG A 194 -6.61 15.48 -16.49
C ARG A 194 -6.67 14.05 -17.04
N VAL A 195 -5.61 13.55 -17.67
CA VAL A 195 -5.54 12.16 -18.12
C VAL A 195 -5.67 11.21 -16.91
N LYS A 196 -4.92 11.43 -15.82
CA LYS A 196 -5.01 10.61 -14.60
C LYS A 196 -6.44 10.58 -14.03
N GLN A 197 -7.12 11.72 -13.99
CA GLN A 197 -8.53 11.81 -13.56
C GLN A 197 -9.47 11.00 -14.47
N LYS A 198 -9.31 11.10 -15.79
CA LYS A 198 -10.14 10.35 -16.75
C LYS A 198 -9.81 8.85 -16.75
N THR A 199 -8.55 8.46 -16.45
CA THR A 199 -8.17 7.08 -16.22
C THR A 199 -8.88 6.50 -15.00
N ALA A 200 -8.99 7.26 -13.92
CA ALA A 200 -9.73 6.80 -12.73
C ALA A 200 -11.23 6.56 -13.03
N VAL A 201 -11.85 7.44 -13.80
CA VAL A 201 -13.26 7.28 -14.21
C VAL A 201 -13.45 6.04 -15.07
N ILE A 202 -12.66 5.87 -16.14
CA ILE A 202 -12.78 4.71 -17.04
C ILE A 202 -12.50 3.39 -16.30
N ASN A 203 -11.53 3.36 -15.38
CA ASN A 203 -11.26 2.17 -14.57
C ASN A 203 -12.45 1.83 -13.66
N ALA A 204 -13.11 2.82 -13.05
CA ALA A 204 -14.30 2.60 -12.24
C ALA A 204 -15.48 2.07 -13.08
N ASP A 205 -15.67 2.56 -14.30
CA ASP A 205 -16.69 2.06 -15.21
C ASP A 205 -16.40 0.63 -15.68
N ILE A 206 -15.13 0.30 -15.99
CA ILE A 206 -14.69 -1.05 -16.33
C ILE A 206 -14.90 -2.01 -15.14
N GLU A 207 -14.48 -1.61 -13.93
CA GLU A 207 -14.66 -2.42 -12.72
C GLU A 207 -16.14 -2.68 -12.45
N SER A 208 -16.99 -1.66 -12.53
CA SER A 208 -18.45 -1.78 -12.37
C SER A 208 -19.07 -2.70 -13.42
N GLY A 209 -18.73 -2.51 -14.69
CA GLY A 209 -19.25 -3.31 -15.80
C GLY A 209 -18.82 -4.79 -15.72
N LEU A 210 -17.57 -5.06 -15.37
CA LEU A 210 -17.06 -6.43 -15.23
C LEU A 210 -17.61 -7.12 -13.97
N SER A 211 -17.65 -6.42 -12.84
CA SER A 211 -18.22 -6.96 -11.60
C SER A 211 -19.72 -7.21 -11.73
N GLY A 212 -20.43 -6.33 -12.45
CA GLY A 212 -21.87 -6.43 -12.72
C GLY A 212 -22.23 -7.28 -13.94
N ILE A 213 -21.28 -7.97 -14.60
CA ILE A 213 -21.52 -8.64 -15.89
C ILE A 213 -22.67 -9.66 -15.86
N ARG A 214 -22.81 -10.40 -14.75
CA ARG A 214 -23.91 -11.36 -14.57
C ARG A 214 -25.27 -10.66 -14.54
N THR A 215 -25.35 -9.51 -13.86
CA THR A 215 -26.57 -8.69 -13.80
C THR A 215 -26.87 -8.10 -15.17
N ALA A 216 -25.88 -7.51 -15.84
CA ALA A 216 -26.06 -6.96 -17.18
C ALA A 216 -26.60 -8.01 -18.17
N LYS A 217 -26.07 -9.24 -18.13
CA LYS A 217 -26.56 -10.37 -18.95
C LYS A 217 -27.93 -10.85 -18.52
N ALA A 218 -28.21 -10.93 -17.22
CA ALA A 218 -29.52 -11.36 -16.74
C ALA A 218 -30.67 -10.42 -17.17
N PHE A 219 -30.37 -9.13 -17.32
CA PHE A 219 -31.32 -8.10 -17.76
C PHE A 219 -31.20 -7.74 -19.25
N ALA A 220 -30.30 -8.41 -20.01
CA ALA A 220 -30.02 -8.13 -21.42
C ALA A 220 -29.65 -6.65 -21.68
N ASN A 221 -28.85 -6.04 -20.77
CA ASN A 221 -28.50 -4.62 -20.77
C ASN A 221 -27.04 -4.37 -21.20
N GLU A 222 -26.37 -5.33 -21.89
CA GLU A 222 -24.97 -5.21 -22.32
C GLU A 222 -24.74 -3.96 -23.19
N GLN A 223 -25.72 -3.59 -24.02
CA GLN A 223 -25.63 -2.40 -24.87
C GLN A 223 -25.69 -1.07 -24.07
N ALA A 224 -26.31 -1.07 -22.91
CA ALA A 224 -26.32 0.11 -22.03
C ALA A 224 -24.96 0.28 -21.35
N GLU A 225 -24.36 -0.82 -20.87
CA GLU A 225 -23.02 -0.81 -20.29
C GLU A 225 -21.95 -0.43 -21.34
N LEU A 226 -22.08 -0.94 -22.58
CA LEU A 226 -21.17 -0.59 -23.67
C LEU A 226 -21.23 0.91 -23.99
N ARG A 227 -22.41 1.51 -24.08
CA ARG A 227 -22.54 2.96 -24.31
C ARG A 227 -21.91 3.79 -23.21
N LYS A 228 -22.12 3.41 -21.94
CA LYS A 228 -21.49 4.08 -20.78
C LYS A 228 -19.97 4.02 -20.87
N PHE A 229 -19.42 2.86 -21.23
CA PHE A 229 -17.97 2.70 -21.45
C PHE A 229 -17.47 3.54 -22.62
N GLU A 230 -18.20 3.60 -23.75
CA GLU A 230 -17.83 4.39 -24.93
C GLU A 230 -17.75 5.89 -24.60
N ASP A 231 -18.67 6.45 -23.82
CA ASP A 231 -18.67 7.83 -23.38
C ASP A 231 -17.42 8.16 -22.53
N SER A 232 -17.10 7.28 -21.58
CA SER A 232 -15.91 7.40 -20.73
C SER A 232 -14.63 7.26 -21.53
N ASN A 233 -14.57 6.31 -22.48
CA ASN A 233 -13.45 6.08 -23.36
C ASN A 233 -13.19 7.26 -24.31
N ASP A 234 -14.23 7.89 -24.86
CA ASP A 234 -14.11 9.09 -25.68
C ASP A 234 -13.61 10.29 -24.88
N SER A 235 -14.07 10.44 -23.65
CA SER A 235 -13.57 11.45 -22.71
C SER A 235 -12.08 11.24 -22.38
N PHE A 236 -11.67 10.00 -22.13
CA PHE A 236 -10.28 9.61 -21.92
C PHE A 236 -9.41 9.87 -23.17
N LYS A 237 -9.86 9.42 -24.34
CA LYS A 237 -9.21 9.64 -25.64
C LYS A 237 -8.97 11.11 -25.90
N THR A 238 -9.96 11.96 -25.66
CA THR A 238 -9.87 13.40 -25.82
C THR A 238 -8.82 14.02 -24.89
N SER A 239 -8.83 13.63 -23.62
CA SER A 239 -7.84 14.08 -22.63
C SER A 239 -6.43 13.66 -23.00
N LYS A 240 -6.25 12.41 -23.47
CA LYS A 240 -4.95 11.88 -23.93
C LYS A 240 -4.42 12.62 -25.16
N ARG A 241 -5.30 12.98 -26.11
CA ARG A 241 -4.93 13.82 -27.26
C ARG A 241 -4.45 15.22 -26.81
N GLN A 242 -5.14 15.85 -25.83
CA GLN A 242 -4.71 17.13 -25.28
C GLN A 242 -3.34 17.04 -24.58
N PHE A 243 -3.09 15.97 -23.84
CA PHE A 243 -1.78 15.70 -23.23
C PHE A 243 -0.69 15.57 -24.29
N HIS A 244 -0.89 14.76 -25.34
CA HIS A 244 0.11 14.62 -26.41
C HIS A 244 0.31 15.92 -27.19
N LYS A 245 -0.71 16.76 -27.34
CA LYS A 245 -0.57 18.11 -27.92
C LYS A 245 0.31 19.01 -27.04
N ALA A 246 0.15 18.96 -25.72
CA ALA A 246 0.98 19.71 -24.78
C ALA A 246 2.42 19.18 -24.75
N MET A 247 2.59 17.86 -24.75
CA MET A 247 3.90 17.17 -24.83
C MET A 247 4.63 17.51 -26.14
N GLY A 248 3.92 17.50 -27.27
CA GLY A 248 4.49 17.89 -28.55
C GLY A 248 4.97 19.34 -28.56
N ARG A 249 4.19 20.27 -27.97
CA ARG A 249 4.65 21.66 -27.80
C ARG A 249 5.88 21.78 -26.91
N PHE A 250 5.91 21.06 -25.80
CA PHE A 250 7.06 21.02 -24.90
C PHE A 250 8.33 20.52 -25.61
N ASN A 251 8.25 19.37 -26.29
CA ASN A 251 9.39 18.78 -27.00
C ASN A 251 9.85 19.68 -28.16
N ALA A 252 8.93 20.22 -28.96
CA ALA A 252 9.26 21.13 -30.04
C ALA A 252 9.92 22.42 -29.54
N THR A 253 9.46 22.95 -28.40
CA THR A 253 10.06 24.13 -27.76
C THR A 253 11.48 23.82 -27.27
N MET A 254 11.69 22.68 -26.61
CA MET A 254 13.02 22.21 -26.19
C MET A 254 13.98 22.14 -27.37
N GLU A 255 13.58 21.45 -28.42
CA GLU A 255 14.41 21.28 -29.62
C GLU A 255 14.72 22.60 -30.28
N PHE A 256 13.71 23.49 -30.44
CA PHE A 256 13.90 24.81 -30.99
C PHE A 256 14.94 25.65 -30.24
N PHE A 257 14.88 25.67 -28.89
CA PHE A 257 15.83 26.43 -28.10
C PHE A 257 17.25 25.85 -28.14
N LEU A 258 17.40 24.53 -28.20
CA LEU A 258 18.71 23.89 -28.39
C LEU A 258 19.31 24.22 -29.76
N CYS A 259 18.49 24.21 -30.81
CA CYS A 259 18.92 24.63 -32.15
C CYS A 259 19.27 26.11 -32.20
N ILE A 260 18.42 27.00 -31.64
CA ILE A 260 18.66 28.46 -31.68
C ILE A 260 19.91 28.83 -30.86
N LEU A 261 20.20 28.10 -29.76
CA LEU A 261 21.43 28.28 -28.99
C LEU A 261 22.65 27.98 -29.85
N SER A 262 22.64 26.90 -30.61
CA SER A 262 23.71 26.55 -31.54
C SER A 262 23.87 27.60 -32.66
N VAL A 263 22.76 28.01 -33.26
CA VAL A 263 22.77 29.04 -34.33
C VAL A 263 23.28 30.41 -33.77
N ALA A 264 22.83 30.80 -32.58
CA ALA A 264 23.27 32.03 -31.95
C ALA A 264 24.77 32.06 -31.67
N VAL A 265 25.33 30.93 -31.19
CA VAL A 265 26.75 30.78 -30.91
C VAL A 265 27.55 30.85 -32.21
N ILE A 266 27.13 30.16 -33.27
CA ILE A 266 27.82 30.17 -34.55
C ILE A 266 27.76 31.57 -35.17
N ALA A 267 26.59 32.23 -35.13
CA ALA A 267 26.41 33.59 -35.70
C ALA A 267 27.21 34.64 -34.92
N ALA A 268 27.12 34.67 -33.58
CA ALA A 268 27.84 35.62 -32.75
C ALA A 268 29.35 35.32 -32.78
N GLY A 269 29.78 34.06 -32.73
CA GLY A 269 31.15 33.62 -32.86
C GLY A 269 31.76 34.02 -34.22
N GLY A 270 30.98 33.86 -35.29
CA GLY A 270 31.37 34.32 -36.63
C GLY A 270 31.65 35.84 -36.66
N VAL A 271 30.80 36.66 -36.03
CA VAL A 271 31.02 38.10 -35.90
C VAL A 271 32.31 38.41 -35.12
N PHE A 272 32.60 37.69 -34.02
CA PHE A 272 33.81 37.86 -33.25
C PHE A 272 35.08 37.43 -34.02
N ILE A 273 34.98 36.36 -34.84
CA ILE A 273 36.06 35.94 -35.73
C ILE A 273 36.33 37.02 -36.79
N MET A 274 35.27 37.58 -37.45
CA MET A 274 35.41 38.68 -38.42
C MET A 274 36.06 39.91 -37.82
N ARG A 275 35.91 40.15 -36.53
CA ARG A 275 36.52 41.28 -35.80
C ARG A 275 37.94 40.97 -35.29
N GLY A 276 38.43 39.73 -35.45
CA GLY A 276 39.72 39.29 -34.91
C GLY A 276 39.74 39.15 -33.40
N GLU A 277 38.55 39.06 -32.76
CA GLU A 277 38.40 38.91 -31.29
C GLU A 277 38.29 37.44 -30.83
N MET A 278 38.23 36.50 -31.78
CA MET A 278 38.04 35.06 -31.51
C MET A 278 38.59 34.22 -32.66
N ASP A 279 39.12 33.03 -32.36
CA ASP A 279 39.58 32.08 -33.35
C ASP A 279 38.53 31.00 -33.69
N THR A 280 38.68 30.34 -34.84
CA THR A 280 37.80 29.26 -35.26
C THR A 280 37.83 28.09 -34.28
N VAL A 281 38.98 27.80 -33.66
CA VAL A 281 39.14 26.74 -32.63
C VAL A 281 38.27 27.02 -31.42
N ASP A 282 38.18 28.27 -31.00
CA ASP A 282 37.30 28.69 -29.88
C ASP A 282 35.83 28.48 -30.23
N LEU A 283 35.42 28.80 -31.46
CA LEU A 283 34.04 28.57 -31.92
C LEU A 283 33.69 27.07 -31.91
N ILE A 284 34.58 26.20 -32.38
CA ILE A 284 34.41 24.73 -32.31
C ILE A 284 34.27 24.30 -30.84
N THR A 285 35.11 24.83 -29.96
CA THR A 285 35.04 24.52 -28.53
C THR A 285 33.71 24.91 -27.90
N PHE A 286 33.21 26.11 -28.20
CA PHE A 286 31.89 26.54 -27.76
C PHE A 286 30.76 25.62 -28.31
N SER A 287 30.84 25.19 -29.55
CA SER A 287 29.90 24.25 -30.14
C SER A 287 29.89 22.90 -29.44
N LEU A 288 31.06 22.39 -29.02
CA LEU A 288 31.17 21.19 -28.21
C LEU A 288 30.54 21.37 -26.81
N TYR A 289 30.77 22.53 -26.16
CA TYR A 289 30.11 22.79 -24.87
C TYR A 289 28.60 22.94 -24.95
N ILE A 290 28.04 23.44 -26.06
CA ILE A 290 26.57 23.48 -26.23
C ILE A 290 25.99 22.08 -26.14
N THR A 291 26.60 21.07 -26.75
CA THR A 291 26.10 19.68 -26.70
C THR A 291 26.10 19.13 -25.26
N THR A 292 27.01 19.62 -24.40
CA THR A 292 27.09 19.22 -23.00
C THR A 292 25.90 19.75 -22.16
N PHE A 293 25.22 20.81 -22.58
CA PHE A 293 24.02 21.33 -21.89
C PHE A 293 22.75 20.54 -22.16
N VAL A 294 22.66 19.78 -23.24
CA VAL A 294 21.42 19.11 -23.67
C VAL A 294 20.83 18.20 -22.59
N ASN A 295 21.67 17.30 -22.05
CA ASN A 295 21.24 16.34 -21.04
C ASN A 295 20.88 16.98 -19.69
N PRO A 296 21.71 17.86 -19.09
CA PRO A 296 21.38 18.60 -17.88
C PRO A 296 20.05 19.36 -17.96
N VAL A 297 19.81 20.07 -19.08
CA VAL A 297 18.56 20.81 -19.26
C VAL A 297 17.35 19.88 -19.34
N ARG A 298 17.49 18.74 -20.02
CA ARG A 298 16.43 17.72 -20.10
C ARG A 298 16.13 17.12 -18.71
N LYS A 299 17.17 16.75 -17.96
CA LYS A 299 17.05 16.22 -16.59
C LYS A 299 16.36 17.21 -15.65
N LEU A 300 16.78 18.48 -15.62
CA LEU A 300 16.14 19.52 -14.81
C LEU A 300 14.67 19.76 -15.22
N SER A 301 14.33 19.61 -16.50
CA SER A 301 12.96 19.74 -16.96
C SER A 301 12.03 18.61 -16.46
N THR A 302 12.53 17.41 -16.26
CA THR A 302 11.76 16.26 -15.70
C THR A 302 11.74 16.25 -14.17
N PHE A 303 12.76 16.83 -13.55
CA PHE A 303 12.92 16.85 -12.09
C PHE A 303 11.69 17.39 -11.33
N ALA A 304 11.03 18.44 -11.83
CA ALA A 304 9.86 19.02 -11.15
C ALA A 304 8.70 18.02 -10.98
N GLU A 305 8.51 17.09 -11.93
CA GLU A 305 7.49 16.03 -11.81
C GLU A 305 7.92 14.97 -10.81
N LEU A 306 9.18 14.53 -10.92
CA LEU A 306 9.79 13.59 -10.00
C LEU A 306 9.69 14.09 -8.55
N PHE A 307 10.03 15.35 -8.32
CA PHE A 307 9.94 15.99 -7.00
C PHE A 307 8.50 16.08 -6.50
N ALA A 308 7.54 16.46 -7.35
CA ALA A 308 6.13 16.58 -6.96
C ALA A 308 5.52 15.21 -6.62
N ASN A 309 5.77 14.17 -7.43
CA ASN A 309 5.26 12.83 -7.17
C ASN A 309 5.91 12.24 -5.92
N GLY A 310 7.24 12.28 -5.81
CA GLY A 310 7.98 11.73 -4.69
C GLY A 310 7.63 12.39 -3.36
N THR A 311 7.49 13.74 -3.34
CA THR A 311 7.08 14.46 -2.12
C THR A 311 5.63 14.17 -1.74
N ALA A 312 4.73 13.99 -2.71
CA ALA A 312 3.35 13.59 -2.45
C ALA A 312 3.27 12.16 -1.88
N GLY A 313 4.02 11.21 -2.46
CA GLY A 313 4.16 9.84 -1.94
C GLY A 313 4.74 9.82 -0.53
N LEU A 314 5.82 10.58 -0.29
CA LEU A 314 6.44 10.75 1.02
C LEU A 314 5.46 11.34 2.04
N GLY A 315 4.64 12.32 1.65
CA GLY A 315 3.61 12.90 2.50
C GLY A 315 2.60 11.85 2.98
N ARG A 316 2.07 11.02 2.05
CA ARG A 316 1.13 9.93 2.39
C ARG A 316 1.77 8.83 3.25
N PHE A 317 3.04 8.51 2.98
CA PHE A 317 3.81 7.58 3.82
C PHE A 317 3.93 8.11 5.26
N ILE A 318 4.35 9.37 5.43
CA ILE A 318 4.53 9.98 6.75
C ILE A 318 3.19 10.11 7.48
N GLU A 319 2.11 10.48 6.80
CA GLU A 319 0.75 10.53 7.36
C GLU A 319 0.38 9.19 7.97
N LEU A 320 0.59 8.09 7.24
CA LEU A 320 0.30 6.75 7.73
C LEU A 320 1.19 6.35 8.91
N MET A 321 2.50 6.61 8.84
CA MET A 321 3.44 6.31 9.93
C MET A 321 3.20 7.14 11.20
N ARG A 322 2.52 8.29 11.08
CA ARG A 322 2.09 9.13 12.21
C ARG A 322 0.74 8.72 12.79
N THR A 323 -0.01 7.85 12.12
CA THR A 323 -1.27 7.34 12.64
C THR A 323 -0.98 6.45 13.85
N GLU A 324 -1.46 6.83 15.00
CA GLU A 324 -1.31 6.02 16.20
C GLU A 324 -2.33 4.88 16.19
N PRO A 325 -1.91 3.65 16.54
CA PRO A 325 -2.86 2.57 16.78
C PRO A 325 -3.85 2.99 17.87
N ALA A 326 -5.15 2.96 17.57
CA ALA A 326 -6.18 3.34 18.52
C ALA A 326 -6.19 2.43 19.76
N MET A 327 -5.70 1.20 19.62
CA MET A 327 -5.59 0.23 20.71
C MET A 327 -4.13 -0.19 20.89
N GLN A 328 -3.59 0.07 22.05
CA GLN A 328 -2.26 -0.36 22.46
C GLN A 328 -2.37 -1.14 23.77
N ASP A 329 -1.42 -2.04 23.99
CA ASP A 329 -1.31 -2.67 25.30
C ASP A 329 -0.89 -1.64 26.35
N ALA A 330 -1.50 -1.69 27.52
CA ALA A 330 -1.08 -0.85 28.63
C ALA A 330 0.38 -1.15 28.99
N PRO A 331 1.18 -0.17 29.46
CA PRO A 331 2.60 -0.42 29.80
C PRO A 331 2.80 -1.51 30.85
N ASP A 332 1.78 -1.76 31.68
CA ASP A 332 1.73 -2.77 32.73
C ASP A 332 0.77 -3.93 32.39
N ALA A 333 0.42 -4.09 31.12
CA ALA A 333 -0.49 -5.14 30.67
C ALA A 333 0.03 -6.54 31.05
N LYS A 334 -0.85 -7.33 31.64
CA LYS A 334 -0.54 -8.67 32.12
C LYS A 334 -0.85 -9.70 31.03
N VAL A 335 -0.12 -10.82 31.06
CA VAL A 335 -0.46 -11.96 30.21
C VAL A 335 -1.61 -12.73 30.83
N LEU A 336 -2.71 -12.87 30.08
CA LEU A 336 -3.87 -13.67 30.50
C LEU A 336 -3.54 -15.15 30.47
N GLN A 337 -3.46 -15.78 31.64
CA GLN A 337 -3.06 -17.19 31.80
C GLN A 337 -4.14 -18.00 32.52
N ARG A 338 -4.24 -19.30 32.20
CA ARG A 338 -5.16 -20.26 32.83
C ARG A 338 -6.61 -19.80 32.86
N VAL A 339 -7.11 -19.44 31.65
CA VAL A 339 -8.45 -18.92 31.48
C VAL A 339 -9.50 -20.02 31.74
N GLU A 340 -10.38 -19.78 32.73
CA GLU A 340 -11.56 -20.61 33.03
C GLU A 340 -12.71 -20.23 32.10
N GLY A 341 -12.75 -18.97 31.66
CA GLY A 341 -13.69 -18.46 30.67
C GLY A 341 -14.92 -17.76 31.23
N ARG A 342 -14.90 -17.28 32.48
CA ARG A 342 -15.94 -16.36 32.95
C ARG A 342 -15.86 -15.05 32.19
N ILE A 343 -16.99 -14.56 31.67
CA ILE A 343 -17.06 -13.27 30.96
C ILE A 343 -18.04 -12.37 31.67
N ASP A 344 -17.58 -11.19 32.07
CA ASP A 344 -18.41 -10.16 32.66
C ASP A 344 -18.40 -8.91 31.77
N VAL A 345 -19.55 -8.55 31.26
CA VAL A 345 -19.82 -7.31 30.50
C VAL A 345 -20.53 -6.37 31.46
N ASP A 346 -19.83 -5.33 31.94
CA ASP A 346 -20.33 -4.48 33.01
C ASP A 346 -20.66 -3.08 32.49
N HIS A 347 -21.94 -2.77 32.36
CA HIS A 347 -22.47 -1.46 31.96
C HIS A 347 -21.79 -0.90 30.68
N VAL A 348 -21.64 -1.75 29.68
CA VAL A 348 -20.92 -1.42 28.44
C VAL A 348 -21.77 -0.58 27.50
N SER A 349 -21.23 0.58 27.09
CA SER A 349 -21.73 1.36 25.97
C SER A 349 -20.64 1.47 24.90
N PHE A 350 -21.05 1.49 23.63
CA PHE A 350 -20.14 1.55 22.51
C PHE A 350 -20.73 2.30 21.31
N ALA A 351 -19.88 3.10 20.65
CA ALA A 351 -20.16 3.76 19.39
C ALA A 351 -18.98 3.57 18.42
N TYR A 352 -19.25 3.28 17.14
CA TYR A 352 -18.20 3.24 16.10
C TYR A 352 -17.68 4.62 15.71
N GLN A 353 -18.51 5.64 15.86
CA GLN A 353 -18.18 7.06 15.63
C GLN A 353 -18.85 7.88 16.73
N ASP A 354 -18.34 9.07 16.98
CA ASP A 354 -18.76 9.93 18.10
C ASP A 354 -20.29 10.18 18.22
N ASP A 355 -21.06 9.93 17.17
CA ASP A 355 -22.50 10.20 17.12
C ASP A 355 -23.40 8.96 16.91
N LEU A 356 -22.88 7.76 16.71
CA LEU A 356 -23.66 6.55 16.45
C LEU A 356 -23.44 5.50 17.55
N ALA A 357 -24.08 5.71 18.69
CA ALA A 357 -24.10 4.72 19.75
C ALA A 357 -24.86 3.46 19.32
N VAL A 358 -24.20 2.30 19.39
CA VAL A 358 -24.73 0.98 18.98
C VAL A 358 -25.08 0.12 20.19
N LEU A 359 -24.36 0.27 21.30
CA LEU A 359 -24.64 -0.40 22.56
C LEU A 359 -24.84 0.62 23.68
N HIS A 360 -25.86 0.36 24.51
CA HIS A 360 -26.30 1.26 25.56
C HIS A 360 -26.44 0.52 26.88
N ASP A 361 -25.48 0.69 27.78
CA ASP A 361 -25.55 0.17 29.15
C ASP A 361 -25.82 -1.34 29.21
N VAL A 362 -25.02 -2.13 28.45
CA VAL A 362 -25.18 -3.59 28.35
C VAL A 362 -24.55 -4.24 29.57
N GLU A 363 -25.33 -5.09 30.25
CA GLU A 363 -24.89 -5.92 31.38
C GLU A 363 -25.13 -7.40 31.04
N LEU A 364 -24.07 -8.24 31.06
CA LEU A 364 -24.14 -9.66 30.78
C LEU A 364 -23.04 -10.42 31.51
N HIS A 365 -23.42 -11.39 32.33
CA HIS A 365 -22.48 -12.27 33.02
C HIS A 365 -22.61 -13.71 32.49
N ILE A 366 -21.51 -14.29 32.03
CA ILE A 366 -21.44 -15.65 31.48
C ILE A 366 -20.52 -16.48 32.35
N ARG A 367 -20.99 -17.65 32.77
CA ARG A 367 -20.22 -18.57 33.62
C ARG A 367 -19.23 -19.39 32.78
N PRO A 368 -18.14 -19.89 33.42
CA PRO A 368 -17.25 -20.82 32.75
C PRO A 368 -18.01 -22.02 32.18
N GLY A 369 -17.73 -22.36 30.92
CA GLY A 369 -18.38 -23.50 30.24
C GLY A 369 -19.84 -23.29 29.82
N GLU A 370 -20.41 -22.12 30.05
CA GLU A 370 -21.79 -21.79 29.67
C GLU A 370 -21.88 -21.42 28.20
N THR A 371 -22.96 -21.86 27.54
CA THR A 371 -23.30 -21.47 26.18
C THR A 371 -24.43 -20.43 26.20
N VAL A 372 -24.16 -19.22 25.71
CA VAL A 372 -25.14 -18.13 25.61
C VAL A 372 -25.43 -17.81 24.15
N ALA A 373 -26.72 -17.92 23.76
CA ALA A 373 -27.18 -17.49 22.45
C ALA A 373 -27.55 -15.99 22.49
N VAL A 374 -27.01 -15.18 21.59
CA VAL A 374 -27.34 -13.77 21.41
C VAL A 374 -28.26 -13.64 20.19
N VAL A 375 -29.49 -13.22 20.43
CA VAL A 375 -30.55 -13.09 19.41
C VAL A 375 -31.11 -11.67 19.36
N GLY A 376 -31.84 -11.33 18.30
CA GLY A 376 -32.49 -10.02 18.15
C GLY A 376 -32.52 -9.56 16.68
N PRO A 377 -33.12 -8.40 16.40
CA PRO A 377 -33.22 -7.85 15.05
C PRO A 377 -31.85 -7.53 14.44
N SER A 378 -31.78 -7.50 13.10
CA SER A 378 -30.57 -7.03 12.40
C SER A 378 -30.29 -5.58 12.77
N GLY A 379 -29.01 -5.25 13.01
CA GLY A 379 -28.60 -3.92 13.45
C GLY A 379 -28.75 -3.68 14.96
N GLY A 380 -29.26 -4.63 15.75
CA GLY A 380 -29.46 -4.48 17.20
C GLY A 380 -28.18 -4.46 18.06
N GLY A 381 -26.98 -4.64 17.48
CA GLY A 381 -25.70 -4.57 18.22
C GLY A 381 -25.08 -5.93 18.58
N LYS A 382 -25.66 -7.07 18.14
CA LYS A 382 -25.19 -8.43 18.48
C LYS A 382 -23.73 -8.68 18.07
N SER A 383 -23.39 -8.45 16.82
CA SER A 383 -22.00 -8.64 16.30
C SER A 383 -21.04 -7.64 16.92
N THR A 384 -21.48 -6.43 17.21
CA THR A 384 -20.70 -5.43 17.91
C THR A 384 -20.33 -5.89 19.32
N LEU A 385 -21.28 -6.41 20.10
CA LEU A 385 -21.01 -6.96 21.44
C LEU A 385 -19.93 -8.07 21.36
N CYS A 386 -20.06 -8.98 20.40
CA CYS A 386 -19.10 -10.07 20.21
C CYS A 386 -17.72 -9.61 19.76
N GLN A 387 -17.60 -8.49 19.05
CA GLN A 387 -16.32 -7.92 18.62
C GLN A 387 -15.57 -7.19 19.75
N LEU A 388 -16.28 -6.73 20.79
CA LEU A 388 -15.67 -6.07 21.94
C LEU A 388 -14.97 -7.05 22.88
N ILE A 389 -15.40 -8.32 22.97
CA ILE A 389 -14.83 -9.32 23.87
C ILE A 389 -13.37 -9.67 23.51
N PRO A 390 -13.00 -9.95 22.23
CA PRO A 390 -11.60 -10.13 21.82
C PRO A 390 -10.83 -8.79 21.70
N ARG A 391 -11.45 -7.69 22.14
CA ARG A 391 -10.91 -6.33 22.06
C ARG A 391 -10.49 -5.99 20.62
N PHE A 392 -11.43 -6.10 19.67
CA PHE A 392 -11.23 -5.55 18.33
C PHE A 392 -11.49 -4.05 18.30
N TYR A 393 -12.29 -3.57 19.26
CA TYR A 393 -12.56 -2.18 19.60
C TYR A 393 -12.58 -2.02 21.11
N ASP A 394 -12.24 -0.84 21.61
CA ASP A 394 -12.38 -0.50 23.04
C ASP A 394 -13.79 0.06 23.32
N VAL A 395 -14.32 -0.27 24.47
CA VAL A 395 -15.64 0.24 24.92
C VAL A 395 -15.59 1.74 25.16
N THR A 396 -16.68 2.45 24.87
CA THR A 396 -16.81 3.88 25.16
C THR A 396 -16.98 4.14 26.67
N SER A 397 -17.77 3.27 27.35
CA SER A 397 -17.91 3.27 28.80
C SER A 397 -18.17 1.85 29.32
N GLY A 398 -17.98 1.64 30.62
CA GLY A 398 -18.08 0.33 31.23
C GLY A 398 -16.78 -0.49 31.10
N ALA A 399 -16.88 -1.79 31.30
CA ALA A 399 -15.75 -2.71 31.22
C ALA A 399 -16.17 -4.11 30.75
N ILE A 400 -15.27 -4.79 30.02
CA ILE A 400 -15.38 -6.22 29.75
C ILE A 400 -14.26 -6.92 30.49
N ARG A 401 -14.60 -7.98 31.24
CA ARG A 401 -13.63 -8.75 32.00
C ARG A 401 -13.70 -10.22 31.62
N ILE A 402 -12.53 -10.84 31.53
CA ILE A 402 -12.40 -12.31 31.45
C ILE A 402 -11.72 -12.78 32.73
N ASP A 403 -12.38 -13.68 33.46
CA ASP A 403 -11.96 -14.18 34.78
C ASP A 403 -11.62 -13.03 35.76
N GLY A 404 -12.43 -11.97 35.75
CA GLY A 404 -12.28 -10.79 36.60
C GLY A 404 -11.20 -9.80 36.14
N GLN A 405 -10.45 -10.08 35.06
CA GLN A 405 -9.42 -9.19 34.51
C GLN A 405 -10.01 -8.35 33.38
N ASP A 406 -9.89 -7.04 33.45
CA ASP A 406 -10.32 -6.13 32.38
C ASP A 406 -9.48 -6.38 31.12
N VAL A 407 -10.15 -6.57 29.97
CA VAL A 407 -9.49 -6.85 28.69
C VAL A 407 -8.54 -5.74 28.25
N ARG A 408 -8.67 -4.53 28.78
CA ARG A 408 -7.75 -3.40 28.53
C ARG A 408 -6.45 -3.49 29.32
N GLN A 409 -6.41 -4.29 30.39
CA GLN A 409 -5.25 -4.48 31.28
C GLN A 409 -4.44 -5.73 30.97
N VAL A 410 -4.86 -6.50 29.98
CA VAL A 410 -4.13 -7.67 29.50
C VAL A 410 -3.56 -7.43 28.11
N THR A 411 -2.50 -8.18 27.74
CA THR A 411 -1.93 -8.06 26.38
C THR A 411 -2.92 -8.59 25.35
N GLN A 412 -3.08 -7.88 24.22
CA GLN A 412 -3.98 -8.27 23.14
C GLN A 412 -3.64 -9.66 22.60
N GLU A 413 -2.35 -10.00 22.54
CA GLU A 413 -1.89 -11.31 22.09
C GLU A 413 -2.44 -12.41 23.00
N SER A 414 -2.25 -12.31 24.33
CA SER A 414 -2.73 -13.33 25.29
C SER A 414 -4.26 -13.42 25.33
N LEU A 415 -4.95 -12.28 25.22
CA LEU A 415 -6.40 -12.22 25.12
C LEU A 415 -6.88 -13.00 23.89
N ARG A 416 -6.34 -12.65 22.71
CA ARG A 416 -6.75 -13.24 21.44
C ARG A 416 -6.30 -14.71 21.30
N GLN A 417 -5.25 -15.14 21.98
CA GLN A 417 -4.89 -16.56 22.06
C GLN A 417 -5.96 -17.37 22.79
N ASN A 418 -6.59 -16.81 23.83
CA ASN A 418 -7.60 -17.46 24.65
C ASN A 418 -9.05 -17.30 24.12
N VAL A 419 -9.28 -16.45 23.13
CA VAL A 419 -10.60 -16.26 22.50
C VAL A 419 -10.56 -16.74 21.06
N GLY A 420 -11.41 -17.67 20.70
CA GLY A 420 -11.62 -18.15 19.32
C GLY A 420 -12.85 -17.47 18.70
N VAL A 421 -12.72 -16.97 17.48
CA VAL A 421 -13.83 -16.32 16.76
C VAL A 421 -14.04 -17.04 15.43
N VAL A 422 -15.23 -17.60 15.22
CA VAL A 422 -15.69 -18.07 13.90
C VAL A 422 -16.56 -16.97 13.31
N GLN A 423 -16.08 -16.36 12.23
CA GLN A 423 -16.78 -15.26 11.56
C GLN A 423 -17.79 -15.77 10.54
N GLN A 424 -18.83 -14.97 10.31
CA GLN A 424 -19.84 -15.22 9.27
C GLN A 424 -19.21 -15.32 7.88
N ASP A 425 -18.40 -14.34 7.50
CA ASP A 425 -17.65 -14.33 6.25
C ASP A 425 -16.27 -14.94 6.47
N VAL A 426 -16.12 -16.22 6.09
CA VAL A 426 -14.87 -16.97 6.25
C VAL A 426 -13.83 -16.47 5.26
N PHE A 427 -12.73 -15.95 5.79
CA PHE A 427 -11.56 -15.61 5.00
C PHE A 427 -10.53 -16.76 4.99
N LEU A 428 -10.18 -17.23 3.78
CA LEU A 428 -9.08 -18.17 3.55
C LEU A 428 -7.96 -17.46 2.78
N PHE A 429 -6.73 -17.68 3.25
CA PHE A 429 -5.54 -17.19 2.55
C PHE A 429 -5.34 -17.98 1.24
N ALA A 430 -4.80 -17.31 0.23
CA ALA A 430 -4.41 -17.92 -1.05
C ALA A 430 -3.19 -18.85 -0.84
N ALA A 431 -3.44 -20.01 -0.24
CA ALA A 431 -2.46 -20.99 0.21
C ALA A 431 -3.07 -22.40 0.15
N SER A 432 -2.37 -23.42 0.62
CA SER A 432 -2.91 -24.78 0.75
C SER A 432 -3.94 -24.89 1.89
N ILE A 433 -4.75 -25.96 1.87
CA ILE A 433 -5.67 -26.28 3.00
C ILE A 433 -4.86 -26.51 4.28
N LEU A 434 -3.72 -27.18 4.19
CA LEU A 434 -2.81 -27.42 5.31
C LEU A 434 -2.40 -26.10 5.99
N GLU A 435 -1.90 -25.16 5.21
CA GLU A 435 -1.47 -23.85 5.72
C GLU A 435 -2.64 -23.05 6.29
N ASN A 436 -3.80 -23.13 5.65
CA ASN A 436 -4.98 -22.47 6.15
C ASN A 436 -5.45 -23.00 7.50
N ILE A 437 -5.40 -24.32 7.75
CA ILE A 437 -5.76 -24.89 9.06
C ILE A 437 -4.64 -24.61 10.08
N ARG A 438 -3.37 -24.77 9.68
CA ARG A 438 -2.18 -24.51 10.53
C ARG A 438 -2.11 -23.06 11.01
N TYR A 439 -2.78 -22.13 10.32
CA TYR A 439 -2.89 -20.73 10.76
C TYR A 439 -3.48 -20.58 12.17
N GLY A 440 -4.32 -21.52 12.61
CA GLY A 440 -4.85 -21.56 13.98
C GLY A 440 -3.78 -21.74 15.05
N ARG A 441 -2.69 -22.46 14.76
CA ARG A 441 -1.51 -22.65 15.62
C ARG A 441 -0.28 -22.89 14.74
N PRO A 442 0.49 -21.82 14.43
CA PRO A 442 1.75 -21.93 13.70
C PRO A 442 2.70 -22.89 14.40
N GLY A 443 3.29 -23.83 13.66
CA GLY A 443 4.16 -24.88 14.22
C GLY A 443 3.46 -26.19 14.57
N ALA A 444 2.14 -26.30 14.38
CA ALA A 444 1.43 -27.59 14.51
C ALA A 444 1.93 -28.61 13.47
N THR A 445 1.98 -29.87 13.86
CA THR A 445 2.35 -30.98 12.96
C THR A 445 1.22 -31.28 11.96
N GLU A 446 1.53 -32.04 10.92
CA GLU A 446 0.50 -32.45 9.95
C GLU A 446 -0.53 -33.39 10.58
N GLU A 447 -0.12 -34.21 11.54
CA GLU A 447 -1.00 -35.11 12.30
C GLU A 447 -1.99 -34.30 13.15
N GLU A 448 -1.54 -33.24 13.81
CA GLU A 448 -2.41 -32.32 14.57
C GLU A 448 -3.40 -31.60 13.68
N VAL A 449 -2.96 -31.14 12.49
CA VAL A 449 -3.82 -30.52 11.48
C VAL A 449 -4.86 -31.53 10.95
N ALA A 450 -4.44 -32.77 10.66
CA ALA A 450 -5.33 -33.82 10.23
C ALA A 450 -6.38 -34.18 11.32
N GLN A 451 -5.96 -34.20 12.60
CA GLN A 451 -6.87 -34.41 13.70
C GLN A 451 -7.89 -33.26 13.84
N ALA A 452 -7.45 -32.04 13.72
CA ALA A 452 -8.34 -30.86 13.71
C ALA A 452 -9.33 -30.89 12.53
N ALA A 453 -8.89 -31.35 11.35
CA ALA A 453 -9.75 -31.54 10.19
C ALA A 453 -10.80 -32.65 10.41
N LYS A 454 -10.46 -33.73 11.12
CA LYS A 454 -11.41 -34.79 11.51
C LYS A 454 -12.46 -34.26 12.48
N LEU A 455 -12.05 -33.51 13.50
CA LEU A 455 -12.98 -32.88 14.45
C LEU A 455 -13.92 -31.89 13.78
N ALA A 456 -13.45 -31.21 12.74
CA ALA A 456 -14.26 -30.27 11.94
C ALA A 456 -15.03 -30.96 10.80
N GLU A 457 -15.01 -32.29 10.70
CA GLU A 457 -15.73 -33.09 9.69
C GLU A 457 -15.41 -32.70 8.24
N ILE A 458 -14.17 -32.25 7.97
CA ILE A 458 -13.70 -31.88 6.64
C ILE A 458 -12.61 -32.82 6.10
N TYR A 459 -12.10 -33.74 6.93
CA TYR A 459 -10.96 -34.62 6.60
C TYR A 459 -11.23 -35.45 5.35
N ASP A 460 -12.37 -36.11 5.26
CA ASP A 460 -12.71 -36.99 4.13
C ASP A 460 -12.88 -36.18 2.83
N ASP A 461 -13.47 -34.98 2.90
CA ASP A 461 -13.54 -34.08 1.75
C ASP A 461 -12.13 -33.69 1.26
N ILE A 462 -11.20 -33.41 2.20
CA ILE A 462 -9.82 -33.02 1.86
C ILE A 462 -9.09 -34.19 1.21
N VAL A 463 -9.17 -35.39 1.78
CA VAL A 463 -8.50 -36.59 1.25
C VAL A 463 -9.03 -36.99 -0.12
N ALA A 464 -10.31 -36.72 -0.41
CA ALA A 464 -10.91 -36.96 -1.71
C ALA A 464 -10.45 -35.96 -2.80
N MET A 465 -9.80 -34.86 -2.42
CA MET A 465 -9.24 -33.89 -3.40
C MET A 465 -7.93 -34.44 -3.99
N PRO A 466 -7.61 -34.09 -5.27
CA PRO A 466 -6.43 -34.61 -5.96
C PRO A 466 -5.11 -34.42 -5.20
N ASP A 467 -4.92 -33.26 -4.55
CA ASP A 467 -3.70 -32.90 -3.82
C ASP A 467 -3.88 -32.99 -2.29
N GLY A 468 -5.01 -33.53 -1.80
CA GLY A 468 -5.32 -33.68 -0.39
C GLY A 468 -5.13 -32.37 0.39
N PHE A 469 -4.38 -32.41 1.49
CA PHE A 469 -4.09 -31.24 2.31
C PHE A 469 -3.27 -30.16 1.58
N ASN A 470 -2.56 -30.50 0.49
CA ASN A 470 -1.78 -29.56 -0.31
C ASN A 470 -2.65 -28.84 -1.37
N THR A 471 -3.95 -29.16 -1.46
CA THR A 471 -4.86 -28.50 -2.39
C THR A 471 -4.88 -27.00 -2.15
N TYR A 472 -4.59 -26.21 -3.21
CA TYR A 472 -4.64 -24.76 -3.21
C TYR A 472 -6.09 -24.26 -3.24
N VAL A 473 -6.43 -23.36 -2.31
CA VAL A 473 -7.82 -22.91 -2.13
C VAL A 473 -8.25 -21.73 -3.00
N GLY A 474 -7.31 -21.08 -3.71
CA GLY A 474 -7.58 -19.85 -4.46
C GLY A 474 -7.70 -18.60 -3.57
N GLU A 475 -7.83 -17.44 -4.20
CA GLU A 475 -8.07 -16.19 -3.46
C GLU A 475 -9.40 -16.27 -2.69
N ARG A 476 -9.35 -15.97 -1.37
CA ARG A 476 -10.53 -16.07 -0.48
C ARG A 476 -11.24 -17.43 -0.55
N GLY A 477 -10.52 -18.48 -0.92
CA GLY A 477 -11.09 -19.82 -1.01
C GLY A 477 -12.09 -20.02 -2.16
N THR A 478 -11.96 -19.29 -3.27
CA THR A 478 -12.91 -19.34 -4.41
C THR A 478 -13.08 -20.71 -5.03
N LEU A 479 -12.12 -21.63 -4.82
CA LEU A 479 -12.18 -22.99 -5.33
C LEU A 479 -12.92 -23.98 -4.41
N LEU A 480 -13.40 -23.53 -3.25
CA LEU A 480 -14.12 -24.34 -2.26
C LEU A 480 -15.57 -23.94 -2.14
N SER A 481 -16.43 -24.91 -1.76
CA SER A 481 -17.81 -24.63 -1.39
C SER A 481 -17.91 -23.81 -0.09
N GLY A 482 -19.01 -23.12 0.15
CA GLY A 482 -19.24 -22.36 1.38
C GLY A 482 -19.10 -23.22 2.64
N GLY A 483 -19.65 -24.44 2.65
CA GLY A 483 -19.54 -25.38 3.77
C GLY A 483 -18.11 -25.87 4.00
N GLN A 484 -17.33 -26.09 2.94
CA GLN A 484 -15.91 -26.45 3.06
C GLN A 484 -15.10 -25.33 3.68
N LYS A 485 -15.30 -24.08 3.23
CA LYS A 485 -14.64 -22.91 3.83
C LYS A 485 -14.93 -22.80 5.32
N GLN A 486 -16.19 -22.97 5.69
CA GLN A 486 -16.63 -22.84 7.08
C GLN A 486 -16.01 -23.93 7.95
N ARG A 487 -16.02 -25.21 7.49
CA ARG A 487 -15.38 -26.32 8.22
C ARG A 487 -13.87 -26.16 8.32
N ILE A 488 -13.18 -25.60 7.33
CA ILE A 488 -11.75 -25.25 7.44
C ILE A 488 -11.54 -24.16 8.50
N SER A 489 -12.41 -23.16 8.57
CA SER A 489 -12.35 -22.14 9.64
C SER A 489 -12.56 -22.75 11.03
N ILE A 490 -13.48 -23.69 11.15
CA ILE A 490 -13.72 -24.42 12.40
C ILE A 490 -12.49 -25.30 12.76
N ALA A 491 -11.86 -25.96 11.78
CA ALA A 491 -10.63 -26.72 12.00
C ALA A 491 -9.50 -25.84 12.56
N ARG A 492 -9.39 -24.57 12.14
CA ARG A 492 -8.46 -23.59 12.74
C ARG A 492 -8.71 -23.42 14.24
N ILE A 493 -9.97 -23.34 14.64
CA ILE A 493 -10.36 -23.14 16.04
C ILE A 493 -10.12 -24.42 16.87
N PHE A 494 -10.41 -25.62 16.34
CA PHE A 494 -10.07 -26.87 17.00
C PHE A 494 -8.55 -26.96 17.24
N LEU A 495 -7.75 -26.59 16.24
CA LEU A 495 -6.29 -26.60 16.36
C LEU A 495 -5.77 -25.57 17.38
N LYS A 496 -6.38 -24.39 17.44
CA LYS A 496 -6.08 -23.33 18.41
C LYS A 496 -6.50 -23.71 19.83
N ASN A 497 -7.63 -24.39 19.99
CA ASN A 497 -8.21 -24.89 21.24
C ASN A 497 -8.40 -23.81 22.34
N PRO A 498 -9.09 -22.69 22.09
CA PRO A 498 -9.28 -21.63 23.07
C PRO A 498 -10.37 -21.99 24.09
N PRO A 499 -10.30 -21.50 25.36
CA PRO A 499 -11.32 -21.71 26.39
C PRO A 499 -12.60 -20.88 26.16
N VAL A 500 -12.52 -19.78 25.40
CA VAL A 500 -13.65 -18.92 25.07
C VAL A 500 -13.89 -18.94 23.57
N LEU A 501 -15.17 -19.13 23.17
CA LEU A 501 -15.59 -19.18 21.78
C LEU A 501 -16.65 -18.10 21.48
N ILE A 502 -16.50 -17.49 20.31
CA ILE A 502 -17.52 -16.62 19.71
C ILE A 502 -17.84 -17.19 18.33
N LEU A 503 -19.09 -17.61 18.15
CA LEU A 503 -19.58 -18.20 16.91
C LEU A 503 -20.59 -17.25 16.27
N ASP A 504 -20.22 -16.65 15.13
CA ASP A 504 -21.14 -15.85 14.33
C ASP A 504 -21.74 -16.75 13.25
N GLU A 505 -22.99 -17.17 13.47
CA GLU A 505 -23.65 -18.22 12.69
C GLU A 505 -24.14 -17.70 11.34
N ALA A 506 -23.49 -18.13 10.25
CA ALA A 506 -23.94 -17.92 8.89
C ALA A 506 -24.13 -19.23 8.16
N THR A 507 -25.31 -19.78 8.30
CA THR A 507 -25.72 -20.99 7.58
C THR A 507 -26.73 -20.69 6.45
N SER A 508 -27.01 -19.44 6.18
CA SER A 508 -28.09 -18.98 5.27
C SER A 508 -27.95 -19.40 3.80
N ALA A 509 -26.82 -19.96 3.38
CA ALA A 509 -26.53 -20.36 2.00
C ALA A 509 -26.17 -21.85 1.84
N LEU A 510 -26.36 -22.68 2.88
CA LEU A 510 -26.00 -24.10 2.87
C LEU A 510 -27.24 -25.00 2.67
N ASP A 511 -26.98 -26.16 2.06
CA ASP A 511 -28.01 -27.22 2.01
C ASP A 511 -28.21 -27.82 3.41
N SER A 512 -29.39 -28.37 3.64
CA SER A 512 -29.83 -28.89 4.95
C SER A 512 -28.92 -30.02 5.51
N VAL A 513 -28.25 -30.79 4.66
CA VAL A 513 -27.34 -31.88 5.09
C VAL A 513 -26.02 -31.30 5.59
N THR A 514 -25.43 -30.37 4.84
CA THR A 514 -24.23 -29.65 5.22
C THR A 514 -24.44 -28.83 6.48
N GLU A 515 -25.60 -28.26 6.63
CA GLU A 515 -26.01 -27.51 7.81
C GLU A 515 -26.09 -28.37 9.07
N ALA A 516 -26.75 -29.53 9.01
CA ALA A 516 -26.82 -30.44 10.15
C ALA A 516 -25.41 -30.89 10.63
N LYS A 517 -24.51 -31.18 9.69
CA LYS A 517 -23.10 -31.49 10.01
C LYS A 517 -22.38 -30.32 10.68
N LEU A 518 -22.60 -29.10 10.22
CA LEU A 518 -22.01 -27.92 10.83
C LEU A 518 -22.52 -27.69 12.25
N GLN A 519 -23.81 -27.90 12.49
CA GLN A 519 -24.41 -27.75 13.81
C GLN A 519 -23.83 -28.77 14.80
N GLU A 520 -23.71 -30.04 14.39
CA GLU A 520 -23.03 -31.06 15.20
C GLU A 520 -21.57 -30.69 15.48
N THR A 521 -20.87 -30.13 14.50
CA THR A 521 -19.49 -29.67 14.65
C THR A 521 -19.40 -28.49 15.62
N PHE A 522 -20.33 -27.55 15.61
CA PHE A 522 -20.39 -26.45 16.59
C PHE A 522 -20.69 -26.94 18.00
N GLU A 523 -21.60 -27.91 18.17
CA GLU A 523 -21.89 -28.52 19.47
C GLU A 523 -20.64 -29.22 20.04
N LYS A 524 -19.92 -29.99 19.22
CA LYS A 524 -18.62 -30.60 19.60
C LYS A 524 -17.58 -29.55 19.96
N LEU A 525 -17.54 -28.45 19.20
CA LEU A 525 -16.59 -27.36 19.44
C LEU A 525 -16.89 -26.64 20.76
N SER A 526 -18.16 -26.47 21.13
CA SER A 526 -18.60 -25.76 22.33
C SER A 526 -18.40 -26.55 23.63
N GLN A 527 -18.28 -27.89 23.54
CA GLN A 527 -18.14 -28.74 24.73
C GLN A 527 -16.93 -28.36 25.61
N GLY A 528 -17.23 -28.05 26.89
CA GLY A 528 -16.21 -27.68 27.88
C GLY A 528 -15.61 -26.28 27.70
N ARG A 529 -16.21 -25.43 26.87
CA ARG A 529 -15.78 -24.05 26.61
C ARG A 529 -16.91 -23.07 26.86
N THR A 530 -16.55 -21.87 27.28
CA THR A 530 -17.52 -20.76 27.35
C THR A 530 -17.82 -20.29 25.94
N THR A 531 -19.08 -20.34 25.52
CA THR A 531 -19.46 -20.10 24.13
C THR A 531 -20.50 -19.00 24.02
N ILE A 532 -20.28 -18.03 23.16
CA ILE A 532 -21.26 -17.02 22.74
C ILE A 532 -21.61 -17.30 21.28
N ILE A 533 -22.91 -17.48 20.99
CA ILE A 533 -23.38 -17.80 19.65
C ILE A 533 -24.32 -16.68 19.19
N ILE A 534 -23.96 -15.98 18.11
CA ILE A 534 -24.90 -15.09 17.42
C ILE A 534 -25.79 -15.98 16.57
N ALA A 535 -26.99 -16.28 17.08
CA ALA A 535 -27.86 -17.25 16.45
C ALA A 535 -28.94 -16.58 15.58
N HIS A 536 -29.05 -17.08 14.36
CA HIS A 536 -30.11 -16.73 13.43
C HIS A 536 -31.15 -17.87 13.26
N ARG A 537 -30.88 -19.04 13.86
CA ARG A 537 -31.73 -20.23 13.76
C ARG A 537 -32.24 -20.70 15.11
N LEU A 538 -33.51 -21.09 15.12
CA LEU A 538 -34.20 -21.50 16.33
C LEU A 538 -33.61 -22.78 16.96
N SER A 539 -33.10 -23.73 16.14
CA SER A 539 -32.46 -24.96 16.62
C SER A 539 -31.22 -24.65 17.50
N THR A 540 -30.36 -23.77 17.06
CA THR A 540 -29.17 -23.36 17.80
C THR A 540 -29.54 -22.61 19.07
N VAL A 541 -30.57 -21.76 19.02
CA VAL A 541 -31.03 -20.97 20.17
C VAL A 541 -31.59 -21.86 21.27
N ARG A 542 -32.35 -22.90 20.92
CA ARG A 542 -32.98 -23.81 21.89
C ARG A 542 -32.01 -24.65 22.68
N ASN A 543 -30.82 -24.94 22.13
CA ASN A 543 -29.79 -25.76 22.77
C ASN A 543 -28.84 -24.95 23.67
N ALA A 544 -28.96 -23.62 23.69
CA ALA A 544 -28.15 -22.76 24.55
C ALA A 544 -28.65 -22.79 26.01
N ASP A 545 -27.70 -22.73 26.97
CA ASP A 545 -28.05 -22.68 28.40
C ASP A 545 -28.85 -21.43 28.75
N ARG A 546 -28.48 -20.29 28.16
CA ARG A 546 -29.24 -19.04 28.25
C ARG A 546 -29.29 -18.31 26.91
N ILE A 547 -30.28 -17.47 26.78
CA ILE A 547 -30.55 -16.65 25.62
C ILE A 547 -30.55 -15.19 26.05
N ALA A 548 -29.74 -14.34 25.42
CA ALA A 548 -29.73 -12.91 25.57
C ALA A 548 -30.39 -12.26 24.34
N VAL A 549 -31.50 -11.58 24.55
CA VAL A 549 -32.22 -10.84 23.50
C VAL A 549 -31.68 -9.41 23.45
N VAL A 550 -31.03 -9.06 22.35
CA VAL A 550 -30.49 -7.71 22.15
C VAL A 550 -31.44 -6.92 21.24
N GLU A 551 -31.99 -5.84 21.76
CA GLU A 551 -32.86 -4.92 21.06
C GLU A 551 -32.44 -3.48 21.35
N ASP A 552 -32.32 -2.66 20.31
CA ASP A 552 -31.89 -1.26 20.39
C ASP A 552 -30.60 -1.04 21.24
N GLY A 553 -29.63 -1.94 21.06
CA GLY A 553 -28.34 -1.85 21.75
C GLY A 553 -28.37 -2.23 23.23
N ARG A 554 -29.43 -2.83 23.75
CA ARG A 554 -29.60 -3.24 25.14
C ARG A 554 -29.97 -4.72 25.24
N ILE A 555 -29.73 -5.34 26.39
CA ILE A 555 -30.28 -6.66 26.69
C ILE A 555 -31.70 -6.47 27.20
N ALA A 556 -32.68 -6.77 26.33
CA ALA A 556 -34.09 -6.65 26.67
C ALA A 556 -34.57 -7.83 27.52
N GLU A 557 -34.09 -9.04 27.24
CA GLU A 557 -34.46 -10.26 27.96
C GLU A 557 -33.26 -11.18 28.13
N LEU A 558 -33.19 -11.88 29.24
CA LEU A 558 -32.18 -12.91 29.53
C LEU A 558 -32.85 -14.07 30.28
N GLY A 559 -32.62 -15.30 29.83
CA GLY A 559 -33.18 -16.51 30.46
C GLY A 559 -33.06 -17.75 29.59
N SER A 560 -33.56 -18.89 30.04
CA SER A 560 -33.66 -20.12 29.22
C SER A 560 -34.78 -20.00 28.16
N HIS A 561 -34.75 -20.90 27.20
CA HIS A 561 -35.82 -20.98 26.17
C HIS A 561 -37.24 -21.04 26.79
N GLU A 562 -37.41 -21.90 27.80
CA GLU A 562 -38.71 -22.11 28.45
C GLU A 562 -39.13 -20.84 29.23
N GLU A 563 -38.21 -20.23 30.00
CA GLU A 563 -38.48 -19.01 30.75
C GLU A 563 -38.92 -17.85 29.82
N LEU A 564 -38.21 -17.65 28.70
CA LEU A 564 -38.49 -16.56 27.78
C LEU A 564 -39.76 -16.79 26.96
N MET A 565 -40.06 -18.03 26.61
CA MET A 565 -41.33 -18.38 25.97
C MET A 565 -42.52 -18.12 26.93
N ALA A 566 -42.38 -18.47 28.21
CA ALA A 566 -43.40 -18.22 29.23
C ALA A 566 -43.64 -16.72 29.48
N LYS A 567 -42.61 -15.87 29.39
CA LYS A 567 -42.70 -14.41 29.49
C LYS A 567 -43.50 -13.78 28.34
N ASN A 568 -43.61 -14.48 27.20
CA ASN A 568 -44.32 -14.02 26.01
C ASN A 568 -43.91 -12.63 25.50
N GLY A 569 -42.59 -12.29 25.66
CA GLY A 569 -41.98 -11.01 25.30
C GLY A 569 -41.35 -11.00 23.91
N ALA A 570 -40.28 -10.25 23.77
CA ALA A 570 -39.53 -10.06 22.50
C ALA A 570 -39.00 -11.39 21.93
N TYR A 571 -38.49 -12.28 22.80
CA TYR A 571 -38.03 -13.61 22.37
C TYR A 571 -39.19 -14.46 21.77
N ALA A 572 -40.32 -14.54 22.45
CA ALA A 572 -41.45 -15.33 21.96
C ALA A 572 -41.99 -14.78 20.63
N ALA A 573 -41.96 -13.46 20.42
CA ALA A 573 -42.30 -12.82 19.15
C ALA A 573 -41.34 -13.20 18.03
N LEU A 574 -40.03 -13.23 18.30
CA LEU A 574 -38.99 -13.68 17.34
C LEU A 574 -39.21 -15.13 16.95
N VAL A 575 -39.43 -16.02 17.92
CA VAL A 575 -39.67 -17.46 17.66
C VAL A 575 -40.88 -17.66 16.77
N ARG A 576 -42.02 -17.04 17.09
CA ARG A 576 -43.26 -17.14 16.27
C ARG A 576 -43.03 -16.64 14.84
N THR A 577 -42.30 -15.55 14.67
CA THR A 577 -42.00 -15.02 13.35
C THR A 577 -41.12 -15.96 12.52
N GLN A 578 -40.19 -16.69 13.15
CA GLN A 578 -39.35 -17.68 12.49
C GLN A 578 -40.12 -18.97 12.17
N GLU A 579 -40.98 -19.45 13.06
CA GLU A 579 -41.86 -20.62 12.82
C GLU A 579 -42.80 -20.39 11.65
N LEU A 580 -43.36 -19.17 11.52
CA LEU A 580 -44.19 -18.78 10.38
C LEU A 580 -43.45 -18.72 9.03
N ARG A 581 -42.13 -18.60 9.03
CA ARG A 581 -41.31 -18.59 7.80
C ARG A 581 -40.88 -19.99 7.34
N HIS A 582 -40.97 -20.99 8.20
CA HIS A 582 -40.52 -22.37 7.94
C HIS A 582 -41.66 -23.38 7.89
N GLY A 583 -42.91 -23.00 8.20
CA GLY A 583 -44.14 -23.72 7.96
C GLY A 583 -44.85 -23.25 6.69
#